data_d6730a1434a88bca2bba28496b7220e5
#
_entry.id   d6730a1434a88bca2bba28496b7220e5
#
_cell.length_a   1.000
_cell.length_b   1.000
_cell.length_c   1.000
_cell.angle_alpha   90.00
_cell.angle_beta   90.00
_cell.angle_gamma   90.00
#
_symmetry.space_group_name_H-M   'P 1'
#
loop_
_entity.id
_entity.type
_entity.pdbx_description
1 polymer ?
#
loop_
_entity_poly.entity_id
_entity_poly.type
_entity_poly.pdbx_seq_one_letter_code
_entity_poly.pdbx_strand_id
1 'polypeptide(L)'
;MEITDVKIRKIMSDGRLRAVVSITIDDQFAVHDIKVVQGDERLFVAMPSRKDENGVFRDIVHPISASARKLFEETILDAYERQLAVLETEQPEGSEEAV
;
A
#
# COMPACT_ATOMS: atom_id res chain seq x y z
N MET A 1 -4.37 -18.21 4.45
CA MET A 1 -4.54 -16.97 3.67
C MET A 1 -3.20 -16.53 3.14
N GLU A 2 -3.14 -16.19 1.87
CA GLU A 2 -1.90 -15.77 1.27
C GLU A 2 -2.13 -14.55 0.40
N ILE A 3 -1.25 -13.56 0.50
CA ILE A 3 -1.30 -12.42 -0.39
C ILE A 3 -0.57 -12.82 -1.65
N THR A 4 -1.32 -13.03 -2.73
CA THR A 4 -0.77 -13.59 -3.95
C THR A 4 -0.36 -12.52 -4.97
N ASP A 5 -0.73 -11.28 -4.75
CA ASP A 5 -0.28 -10.20 -5.63
C ASP A 5 -0.42 -8.87 -4.91
N VAL A 6 0.48 -7.94 -5.21
CA VAL A 6 0.43 -6.58 -4.68
C VAL A 6 0.64 -5.65 -5.87
N LYS A 7 -0.30 -4.72 -6.08
CA LYS A 7 -0.15 -3.74 -7.15
C LYS A 7 -0.07 -2.35 -6.55
N ILE A 8 1.01 -1.65 -6.82
CA ILE A 8 1.16 -0.28 -6.40
C ILE A 8 0.47 0.57 -7.46
N ARG A 9 -0.70 1.08 -7.12
CA ARG A 9 -1.51 1.80 -8.10
C ARG A 9 -1.01 3.22 -8.34
N LYS A 10 -0.46 3.85 -7.31
CA LYS A 10 -0.06 5.22 -7.40
C LYS A 10 1.01 5.49 -6.37
N ILE A 11 2.00 6.28 -6.71
CA ILE A 11 3.05 6.68 -5.80
C ILE A 11 3.09 8.19 -5.77
N MET A 12 3.11 8.75 -4.57
CA MET A 12 3.21 10.19 -4.38
C MET A 12 4.56 10.51 -3.75
N SER A 13 5.14 11.63 -4.14
CA SER A 13 6.47 11.97 -3.68
C SER A 13 6.49 12.94 -2.53
N ASP A 14 5.37 13.56 -2.18
CA ASP A 14 5.37 14.45 -1.04
C ASP A 14 4.08 14.25 -0.25
N GLY A 15 4.06 14.79 0.96
CA GLY A 15 2.93 14.61 1.84
C GLY A 15 3.02 13.30 2.59
N ARG A 16 2.04 13.04 3.42
CA ARG A 16 2.04 11.83 4.22
C ARG A 16 1.54 10.61 3.45
N LEU A 17 0.64 10.80 2.51
CA LEU A 17 0.16 9.67 1.69
C LEU A 17 1.23 9.36 0.66
N ARG A 18 1.79 8.18 0.75
CA ARG A 18 2.91 7.81 -0.12
C ARG A 18 2.50 6.92 -1.27
N ALA A 19 1.51 6.09 -1.10
CA ALA A 19 1.11 5.19 -2.18
C ALA A 19 -0.30 4.69 -1.95
N VAL A 20 -0.93 4.29 -3.04
CA VAL A 20 -2.23 3.62 -3.01
C VAL A 20 -2.01 2.24 -3.61
N VAL A 21 -2.48 1.22 -2.93
CA VAL A 21 -2.13 -0.16 -3.21
C VAL A 21 -3.37 -1.04 -3.28
N SER A 22 -3.33 -2.03 -4.13
CA SER A 22 -4.34 -3.10 -4.15
C SER A 22 -3.64 -4.41 -3.93
N ILE A 23 -4.28 -5.33 -3.24
CA ILE A 23 -3.73 -6.66 -3.06
C ILE A 23 -4.73 -7.70 -3.51
N THR A 24 -4.22 -8.88 -3.84
CA THR A 24 -5.04 -10.05 -4.13
C THR A 24 -4.75 -11.10 -3.05
N ILE A 25 -5.78 -11.74 -2.56
CA ILE A 25 -5.66 -12.76 -1.53
C ILE A 25 -6.11 -14.08 -2.11
N ASP A 26 -5.23 -15.10 -2.02
CA ASP A 26 -5.53 -16.47 -2.49
C ASP A 26 -6.01 -16.51 -3.95
N ASP A 27 -5.60 -15.54 -4.74
CA ASP A 27 -6.03 -15.41 -6.14
C ASP A 27 -7.55 -15.32 -6.27
N GLN A 28 -8.25 -14.99 -5.21
CA GLN A 28 -9.70 -14.99 -5.22
C GLN A 28 -10.34 -13.71 -4.76
N PHE A 29 -9.66 -12.94 -3.91
CA PHE A 29 -10.22 -11.69 -3.42
C PHE A 29 -9.25 -10.54 -3.67
N ALA A 30 -9.78 -9.38 -3.99
CA ALA A 30 -8.98 -8.18 -4.13
C ALA A 30 -9.41 -7.16 -3.08
N VAL A 31 -8.45 -6.45 -2.51
CA VAL A 31 -8.74 -5.35 -1.59
C VAL A 31 -8.07 -4.13 -2.19
N HIS A 32 -8.87 -3.09 -2.41
CA HIS A 32 -8.40 -1.85 -3.03
C HIS A 32 -8.30 -0.74 -2.00
N ASP A 33 -7.64 0.36 -2.39
CA ASP A 33 -7.57 1.58 -1.56
C ASP A 33 -6.83 1.39 -0.24
N ILE A 34 -5.87 0.49 -0.24
CA ILE A 34 -4.94 0.39 0.87
C ILE A 34 -3.90 1.48 0.67
N LYS A 35 -3.49 2.14 1.74
CA LYS A 35 -2.58 3.27 1.62
C LYS A 35 -1.30 3.03 2.39
N VAL A 36 -0.20 3.51 1.83
CA VAL A 36 1.07 3.56 2.53
C VAL A 36 1.23 4.99 2.99
N VAL A 37 1.41 5.19 4.28
CA VAL A 37 1.41 6.50 4.90
C VAL A 37 2.70 6.70 5.67
N GLN A 38 3.27 7.90 5.56
CA GLN A 38 4.46 8.25 6.32
C GLN A 38 4.04 8.74 7.69
N GLY A 39 4.35 7.98 8.72
CA GLY A 39 4.09 8.38 10.08
C GLY A 39 5.24 9.25 10.60
N ASP A 40 5.21 9.54 11.88
CA ASP A 40 6.24 10.38 12.46
C ASP A 40 7.59 9.70 12.47
N GLU A 41 7.62 8.40 12.65
CA GLU A 41 8.87 7.66 12.71
C GLU A 41 9.04 6.61 11.64
N ARG A 42 7.99 6.16 11.03
CA ARG A 42 8.10 5.10 10.05
C ARG A 42 6.89 5.08 9.14
N LEU A 43 7.03 4.36 8.06
CA LEU A 43 5.91 4.12 7.17
C LEU A 43 4.97 3.09 7.80
N PHE A 44 3.69 3.22 7.54
CA PHE A 44 2.74 2.22 7.97
C PHE A 44 1.66 2.05 6.91
N VAL A 45 0.87 1.00 7.07
CA VAL A 45 -0.19 0.66 6.13
C VAL A 45 -1.52 1.03 6.76
N ALA A 46 -2.32 1.80 6.02
CA ALA A 46 -3.67 2.16 6.45
C ALA A 46 -4.64 1.40 5.56
N MET A 47 -5.56 0.70 6.19
CA MET A 47 -6.55 -0.08 5.46
C MET A 47 -7.66 0.83 4.93
N PRO A 48 -8.43 0.37 3.94
CA PRO A 48 -9.50 1.20 3.41
C PRO A 48 -10.54 1.46 4.49
N SER A 49 -11.01 2.69 4.55
CA SER A 49 -11.95 3.09 5.59
C SER A 49 -12.98 4.04 5.01
N ARG A 50 -14.04 4.28 5.77
CA ARG A 50 -15.02 5.26 5.36
C ARG A 50 -15.58 5.92 6.60
N LYS A 51 -16.12 7.13 6.42
CA LYS A 51 -16.65 7.91 7.50
C LYS A 51 -18.06 7.43 7.81
N ASP A 52 -18.35 7.22 9.09
CA ASP A 52 -19.70 6.82 9.49
C ASP A 52 -20.56 8.05 9.70
N GLU A 53 -21.79 7.85 10.22
CA GLU A 53 -22.72 8.94 10.41
C GLU A 53 -22.21 9.97 11.36
N ASN A 54 -21.37 9.61 12.30
CA ASN A 54 -20.86 10.52 13.29
C ASN A 54 -19.56 11.19 12.88
N GLY A 55 -19.11 10.96 11.66
CA GLY A 55 -17.88 11.55 11.18
C GLY A 55 -16.63 10.80 11.58
N VAL A 56 -16.77 9.59 12.11
CA VAL A 56 -15.63 8.79 12.55
C VAL A 56 -15.25 7.83 11.45
N PHE A 57 -13.95 7.76 11.13
CA PHE A 57 -13.48 6.85 10.12
C PHE A 57 -13.38 5.44 10.69
N ARG A 58 -13.90 4.47 9.97
CA ARG A 58 -13.84 3.08 10.37
C ARG A 58 -13.33 2.26 9.22
N ASP A 59 -12.45 1.31 9.51
CA ASP A 59 -11.92 0.44 8.47
C ASP A 59 -13.04 -0.40 7.90
N ILE A 60 -13.06 -0.54 6.60
CA ILE A 60 -14.03 -1.40 5.92
C ILE A 60 -13.56 -2.84 6.02
N VAL A 61 -12.25 -3.06 5.95
CA VAL A 61 -11.65 -4.37 6.06
C VAL A 61 -10.33 -4.21 6.78
N HIS A 62 -9.99 -5.12 7.67
CA HIS A 62 -8.74 -5.03 8.41
C HIS A 62 -8.36 -6.40 8.95
N PRO A 63 -7.06 -6.61 9.17
CA PRO A 63 -6.63 -7.86 9.81
C PRO A 63 -7.08 -7.86 11.27
N ILE A 64 -7.40 -9.04 11.78
CA ILE A 64 -7.90 -9.15 13.14
C ILE A 64 -6.97 -9.96 14.03
N SER A 65 -5.78 -10.26 13.59
CA SER A 65 -4.79 -10.91 14.45
C SER A 65 -3.46 -10.21 14.25
N ALA A 66 -2.57 -10.36 15.22
CA ALA A 66 -1.26 -9.75 15.13
C ALA A 66 -0.47 -10.33 13.96
N SER A 67 -0.60 -11.63 13.74
CA SER A 67 0.14 -12.26 12.64
C SER A 67 -0.36 -11.80 11.29
N ALA A 68 -1.66 -11.62 11.12
CA ALA A 68 -2.21 -11.13 9.87
C ALA A 68 -1.79 -9.68 9.62
N ARG A 69 -1.79 -8.86 10.68
CA ARG A 69 -1.38 -7.46 10.53
C ARG A 69 0.08 -7.39 10.12
N LYS A 70 0.92 -8.22 10.72
CA LYS A 70 2.34 -8.22 10.38
C LYS A 70 2.53 -8.66 8.94
N LEU A 71 1.81 -9.68 8.52
CA LEU A 71 1.90 -10.17 7.13
C LEU A 71 1.51 -9.06 6.16
N PHE A 72 0.41 -8.37 6.41
CA PHE A 72 -0.04 -7.32 5.52
C PHE A 72 0.97 -6.17 5.47
N GLU A 73 1.44 -5.73 6.63
CA GLU A 73 2.37 -4.62 6.66
C GLU A 73 3.68 -4.96 5.98
N GLU A 74 4.24 -6.11 6.30
CA GLU A 74 5.54 -6.47 5.72
C GLU A 74 5.44 -6.67 4.21
N THR A 75 4.39 -7.33 3.77
CA THR A 75 4.25 -7.61 2.35
C THR A 75 4.04 -6.33 1.55
N ILE A 76 3.19 -5.45 2.05
CA ILE A 76 2.86 -4.23 1.33
C ILE A 76 4.04 -3.24 1.37
N LEU A 77 4.66 -3.07 2.53
CA LEU A 77 5.79 -2.15 2.62
C LEU A 77 6.98 -2.64 1.83
N ASP A 78 7.20 -3.95 1.80
CA ASP A 78 8.28 -4.51 1.01
C ASP A 78 8.04 -4.24 -0.48
N ALA A 79 6.82 -4.44 -0.95
CA ALA A 79 6.50 -4.18 -2.35
C ALA A 79 6.66 -2.70 -2.68
N TYR A 80 6.26 -1.82 -1.76
CA TYR A 80 6.40 -0.40 -1.95
C TYR A 80 7.87 -0.01 -2.06
N GLU A 81 8.70 -0.53 -1.18
CA GLU A 81 10.11 -0.20 -1.19
C GLU A 81 10.81 -0.71 -2.43
N ARG A 82 10.42 -1.89 -2.89
CA ARG A 82 10.98 -2.42 -4.13
C ARG A 82 10.60 -1.55 -5.32
N GLN A 83 9.37 -1.08 -5.34
CA GLN A 83 8.90 -0.24 -6.43
C GLN A 83 9.63 1.09 -6.44
N LEU A 84 9.89 1.66 -5.26
CA LEU A 84 10.65 2.89 -5.18
C LEU A 84 12.06 2.69 -5.71
N ALA A 85 12.69 1.58 -5.36
CA ALA A 85 14.04 1.30 -5.83
C ALA A 85 14.07 1.17 -7.34
N VAL A 86 13.08 0.54 -7.92
CA VAL A 86 12.99 0.41 -9.37
C VAL A 86 12.85 1.77 -10.02
N LEU A 87 11.99 2.62 -9.47
CA LEU A 87 11.79 3.93 -10.03
C LEU A 87 13.04 4.79 -9.93
N GLU A 88 13.74 4.71 -8.80
CA GLU A 88 14.96 5.47 -8.66
C GLU A 88 16.03 4.99 -9.61
N THR A 89 16.10 3.70 -9.83
CA THR A 89 17.10 3.15 -10.71
C THR A 89 16.80 3.46 -12.16
N GLU A 90 15.54 3.39 -12.55
CA GLU A 90 15.17 3.56 -13.92
C GLU A 90 14.92 4.98 -14.34
N GLN A 91 14.76 5.88 -13.39
CA GLN A 91 14.33 7.19 -13.74
C GLN A 91 15.17 7.89 -14.78
N PRO A 92 16.46 7.82 -14.73
CA PRO A 92 17.23 8.53 -15.72
C PRO A 92 16.98 8.04 -17.13
N GLU A 93 16.71 6.77 -17.29
CA GLU A 93 16.46 6.28 -18.57
C GLU A 93 15.09 6.18 -18.81
N GLY A 94 14.32 5.91 -17.81
CA GLY A 94 12.91 5.80 -17.98
C GLY A 94 12.36 7.03 -18.57
N SER A 95 12.99 8.08 -18.24
CA SER A 95 12.44 9.26 -18.77
C SER A 95 12.63 9.27 -20.23
N GLU A 96 13.58 8.67 -20.74
CA GLU A 96 13.66 8.65 -22.02
C GLU A 96 12.99 7.65 -22.57
N GLU A 97 12.90 6.85 -22.04
CA GLU A 97 12.22 5.96 -22.64
C GLU A 97 11.11 6.19 -22.71
N ALA A 98 11.11 6.74 -22.09
CA ALA A 98 10.02 6.93 -22.28
C ALA A 98 9.94 7.12 -23.50
N VAL A 99 10.48 7.16 -23.74
CA VAL A 99 10.42 7.30 -24.80
C VAL A 99 9.93 6.91 -25.39
#